data_c8ebffbfaaed9e3f40c128c010c5cd1a
#
_entry.id   c8ebffbfaaed9e3f40c128c010c5cd1a
#
_cell.length_a   1.000
_cell.length_b   1.000
_cell.length_c   1.000
_cell.angle_alpha   90.00
_cell.angle_beta   90.00
_cell.angle_gamma   90.00
#
_symmetry.space_group_name_H-M   'P 1'
#
loop_
_entity.id
_entity.type
_entity.pdbx_description
1 polymer ?
#
loop_
_entity_poly.entity_id
_entity_poly.type
_entity_poly.pdbx_seq_one_letter_code
_entity_poly.pdbx_strand_id
1 'polypeptide(L)'
;MTFDPYAFSVKRVSRFLPLLILAGLAVFASPASAQRRGYGAYGACATNWDAEGYFVSPFFRGNPIYDGRITFARIKYRGNYECGGEGPGWSHDYPRTDYHFMKIFRELTTARAFVENGPVVGSIPVRLDEPAMAKYPVAYLSEPGGWDLSDAELKGLKHYIASGGFIIFDDIEGEPNPDYRNLVYQWRRAFPNARPIPLTNAHPIFNSFFHIDLSKITSKTGRYEPEYLAFFEDNDPNKRMLAIIDNFADVGEFIEFSDEGIDMVPANEAYKLWVNYFVYALTH
;
A
#
# COMPACT_ATOMS: atom_id res chain seq x y z
N MET A 1 -59.71 7.43 -41.25
CA MET A 1 -58.89 6.22 -41.00
C MET A 1 -57.78 6.61 -40.05
N THR A 2 -58.01 6.47 -38.77
CA THR A 2 -57.01 6.74 -37.75
C THR A 2 -56.97 5.49 -36.86
N PHE A 3 -55.77 4.87 -36.85
CA PHE A 3 -55.46 3.69 -36.02
C PHE A 3 -55.08 4.17 -34.63
N ASP A 4 -55.70 3.59 -33.62
CA ASP A 4 -55.34 3.75 -32.22
C ASP A 4 -54.65 2.44 -31.75
N PRO A 5 -53.43 2.48 -31.21
CA PRO A 5 -52.66 1.30 -30.84
C PRO A 5 -52.44 1.16 -29.33
N TYR A 6 -53.39 1.33 -28.44
CA TYR A 6 -53.21 0.97 -27.03
C TYR A 6 -54.49 0.40 -26.39
N ALA A 7 -54.74 -0.87 -26.62
CA ALA A 7 -55.67 -1.64 -25.83
C ALA A 7 -55.00 -2.93 -25.33
N PHE A 8 -54.33 -2.90 -24.18
CA PHE A 8 -53.92 -4.10 -23.47
C PHE A 8 -54.84 -4.33 -22.27
N SER A 9 -55.65 -5.34 -22.42
CA SER A 9 -56.59 -5.87 -21.42
C SER A 9 -55.85 -6.59 -20.31
N VAL A 10 -56.01 -6.14 -19.08
CA VAL A 10 -55.54 -6.82 -17.86
C VAL A 10 -56.59 -7.87 -17.49
N LYS A 11 -56.30 -9.14 -17.71
CA LYS A 11 -57.04 -10.25 -17.10
C LYS A 11 -56.61 -10.46 -15.66
N ARG A 12 -57.52 -10.23 -14.74
CA ARG A 12 -57.49 -10.70 -13.36
C ARG A 12 -57.33 -12.23 -13.33
N VAL A 13 -56.31 -12.70 -12.64
CA VAL A 13 -56.26 -14.08 -12.14
C VAL A 13 -56.23 -14.03 -10.60
N SER A 14 -57.26 -14.62 -10.04
CA SER A 14 -57.57 -14.70 -8.61
C SER A 14 -56.67 -15.72 -7.90
N ARG A 15 -56.34 -15.37 -6.67
CA ARG A 15 -56.21 -16.18 -5.46
C ARG A 15 -55.80 -17.64 -5.61
N PHE A 16 -54.56 -17.94 -5.16
CA PHE A 16 -54.31 -19.07 -4.26
C PHE A 16 -53.08 -18.75 -3.41
N LEU A 17 -53.29 -18.58 -2.11
CA LEU A 17 -52.31 -18.82 -1.07
C LEU A 17 -52.24 -20.34 -0.90
N PRO A 18 -51.06 -20.97 -0.69
CA PRO A 18 -50.64 -21.14 0.65
C PRO A 18 -49.14 -21.13 0.90
N LEU A 19 -48.80 -20.69 2.09
CA LEU A 19 -47.91 -21.27 3.09
C LEU A 19 -46.62 -21.97 2.65
N LEU A 20 -45.58 -21.63 3.42
CA LEU A 20 -44.32 -22.31 3.63
C LEU A 20 -43.19 -21.95 2.67
N ILE A 21 -42.48 -20.84 2.98
CA ILE A 21 -41.02 -20.81 2.90
C ILE A 21 -40.50 -20.22 4.22
N LEU A 22 -40.50 -21.05 5.25
CA LEU A 22 -39.54 -21.01 6.33
C LEU A 22 -38.41 -21.94 5.86
N ALA A 23 -37.49 -21.42 5.08
CA ALA A 23 -36.26 -22.11 4.74
C ALA A 23 -35.10 -21.12 4.91
N GLY A 24 -34.46 -21.26 6.05
CA GLY A 24 -33.03 -21.14 6.20
C GLY A 24 -32.39 -19.84 5.66
N LEU A 25 -32.44 -18.75 6.43
CA LEU A 25 -31.34 -17.80 6.46
C LEU A 25 -30.10 -18.60 6.95
N ALA A 26 -29.50 -19.35 6.03
CA ALA A 26 -28.09 -19.70 6.17
C ALA A 26 -27.34 -18.37 6.09
N VAL A 27 -27.03 -17.83 7.24
CA VAL A 27 -26.04 -16.76 7.37
C VAL A 27 -24.75 -17.36 6.82
N PHE A 28 -24.50 -17.10 5.54
CA PHE A 28 -23.13 -17.21 5.03
C PHE A 28 -22.34 -16.19 5.81
N ALA A 29 -21.74 -16.64 6.92
CA ALA A 29 -20.70 -15.88 7.57
C ALA A 29 -19.62 -15.65 6.52
N SER A 30 -19.52 -14.40 6.05
CA SER A 30 -18.47 -13.98 5.14
C SER A 30 -17.13 -14.38 5.73
N PRO A 31 -16.18 -14.89 4.95
CA PRO A 31 -14.84 -15.23 5.44
C PRO A 31 -14.10 -14.05 6.10
N ALA A 32 -14.55 -12.81 5.89
CA ALA A 32 -14.07 -11.61 6.59
C ALA A 32 -14.24 -11.67 8.13
N SER A 33 -15.28 -12.36 8.65
CA SER A 33 -15.43 -12.49 10.11
C SER A 33 -14.46 -13.48 10.75
N ALA A 34 -13.83 -14.35 9.96
CA ALA A 34 -12.81 -15.27 10.44
C ALA A 34 -11.42 -14.60 10.54
N GLN A 35 -11.18 -13.58 9.74
CA GLN A 35 -9.91 -12.86 9.71
C GLN A 35 -9.76 -11.88 10.89
N ARG A 36 -10.84 -11.25 11.35
CA ARG A 36 -10.81 -10.44 12.59
C ARG A 36 -10.38 -11.19 13.85
N ARG A 37 -10.46 -12.53 13.88
CA ARG A 37 -10.00 -13.33 15.01
C ARG A 37 -8.50 -13.64 14.99
N GLY A 38 -7.78 -13.27 13.93
CA GLY A 38 -6.34 -13.53 13.77
C GLY A 38 -5.43 -12.39 14.25
N TYR A 39 -5.94 -11.18 14.38
CA TYR A 39 -5.15 -9.99 14.78
C TYR A 39 -4.93 -9.87 16.30
N GLY A 40 -5.30 -10.84 17.09
CA GLY A 40 -5.05 -10.88 18.53
C GLY A 40 -3.64 -11.34 18.93
N ALA A 41 -2.62 -11.04 18.12
CA ALA A 41 -1.30 -11.61 18.35
C ALA A 41 -0.32 -10.64 19.05
N TYR A 42 -0.70 -10.02 20.16
CA TYR A 42 0.26 -9.40 21.08
C TYR A 42 1.40 -10.36 21.51
N GLY A 43 1.26 -11.66 21.23
CA GLY A 43 2.28 -12.67 21.51
C GLY A 43 3.21 -12.99 20.33
N ALA A 44 2.82 -12.71 19.08
CA ALA A 44 3.60 -13.11 17.91
C ALA A 44 4.85 -12.24 17.70
N CYS A 45 4.79 -10.98 18.08
CA CYS A 45 5.92 -10.04 17.98
C CYS A 45 7.10 -10.44 18.88
N ALA A 46 6.87 -11.08 20.01
CA ALA A 46 7.94 -11.43 20.94
C ALA A 46 8.78 -12.64 20.49
N THR A 47 8.30 -13.41 19.49
CA THR A 47 8.90 -14.72 19.14
C THR A 47 9.24 -14.90 17.65
N ASN A 48 8.74 -14.04 16.76
CA ASN A 48 8.86 -14.24 15.32
C ASN A 48 9.99 -13.42 14.69
N TRP A 49 11.22 -13.62 15.18
CA TRP A 49 12.40 -12.97 14.62
C TRP A 49 13.32 -14.04 14.03
N ASP A 50 13.89 -13.75 12.84
CA ASP A 50 14.93 -14.63 12.28
C ASP A 50 16.28 -14.43 12.98
N ALA A 51 17.26 -15.25 12.59
CA ALA A 51 18.60 -15.24 13.20
C ALA A 51 19.35 -13.91 12.96
N GLU A 52 18.97 -13.18 11.92
CA GLU A 52 19.53 -11.89 11.56
C GLU A 52 18.82 -10.71 12.22
N GLY A 53 17.76 -10.96 12.98
CA GLY A 53 16.99 -9.94 13.72
C GLY A 53 15.96 -9.21 12.87
N TYR A 54 15.42 -9.83 11.82
CA TYR A 54 14.26 -9.32 11.08
C TYR A 54 12.99 -9.99 11.56
N PHE A 55 11.94 -9.23 11.67
CA PHE A 55 10.62 -9.80 11.96
C PHE A 55 10.15 -10.68 10.82
N VAL A 56 9.58 -11.83 11.16
CA VAL A 56 8.97 -12.76 10.21
C VAL A 56 7.46 -12.69 10.36
N SER A 57 6.79 -12.00 9.44
CA SER A 57 5.34 -11.91 9.47
C SER A 57 4.70 -13.30 9.43
N PRO A 58 3.70 -13.58 10.27
CA PRO A 58 2.98 -14.86 10.23
C PRO A 58 2.22 -15.09 8.91
N PHE A 59 2.07 -14.06 8.10
CA PHE A 59 1.46 -14.12 6.77
C PHE A 59 2.49 -14.38 5.65
N PHE A 60 3.78 -14.20 5.92
CA PHE A 60 4.81 -14.44 4.92
C PHE A 60 4.97 -15.94 4.62
N ARG A 61 4.88 -16.30 3.34
CA ARG A 61 4.96 -17.68 2.85
C ARG A 61 6.13 -17.91 1.88
N GLY A 62 7.09 -17.01 1.88
CA GLY A 62 8.20 -17.01 0.94
C GLY A 62 7.93 -16.18 -0.32
N ASN A 63 8.99 -15.77 -0.97
CA ASN A 63 8.91 -15.01 -2.20
C ASN A 63 8.79 -15.95 -3.41
N PRO A 64 7.96 -15.63 -4.42
CA PRO A 64 7.95 -16.37 -5.67
C PRO A 64 9.24 -16.11 -6.46
N ILE A 65 9.53 -17.00 -7.41
CA ILE A 65 10.55 -16.74 -8.41
C ILE A 65 10.06 -15.56 -9.28
N TYR A 66 10.93 -14.57 -9.46
CA TYR A 66 10.63 -13.44 -10.34
C TYR A 66 10.40 -13.91 -11.78
N ASP A 67 9.26 -13.59 -12.34
CA ASP A 67 8.78 -14.04 -13.66
C ASP A 67 8.58 -12.88 -14.66
N GLY A 68 9.05 -11.69 -14.34
CA GLY A 68 8.93 -10.49 -15.18
C GLY A 68 7.60 -9.75 -15.06
N ARG A 69 6.68 -10.19 -14.19
CA ARG A 69 5.49 -9.40 -13.88
C ARG A 69 5.83 -8.22 -12.99
N ILE A 70 5.08 -7.13 -13.16
CA ILE A 70 5.23 -5.95 -12.30
C ILE A 70 4.73 -6.27 -10.90
N THR A 71 5.58 -6.03 -9.94
CA THR A 71 5.28 -6.05 -8.50
C THR A 71 6.22 -5.08 -7.80
N PHE A 72 6.02 -4.85 -6.52
CA PHE A 72 6.91 -4.00 -5.74
C PHE A 72 7.64 -4.78 -4.66
N ALA A 73 8.80 -4.27 -4.28
CA ALA A 73 9.53 -4.73 -3.12
C ALA A 73 8.94 -4.09 -1.86
N ARG A 74 8.51 -4.89 -0.89
CA ARG A 74 8.25 -4.39 0.46
C ARG A 74 9.56 -4.51 1.23
N ILE A 75 10.16 -3.37 1.60
CA ILE A 75 11.47 -3.35 2.24
C ILE A 75 11.37 -3.92 3.66
N LYS A 76 11.94 -5.11 3.84
CA LYS A 76 12.15 -5.67 5.18
C LYS A 76 13.33 -4.96 5.82
N TYR A 77 13.14 -4.46 7.03
CA TYR A 77 14.19 -3.80 7.77
C TYR A 77 14.18 -4.23 9.24
N ARG A 78 15.31 -4.06 9.89
CA ARG A 78 15.44 -4.24 11.33
C ARG A 78 15.15 -2.92 12.02
N GLY A 79 14.66 -3.00 13.24
CA GLY A 79 14.44 -1.78 14.00
C GLY A 79 13.80 -2.05 15.33
N ASN A 80 13.69 -0.99 16.11
CA ASN A 80 13.06 -1.04 17.40
C ASN A 80 11.59 -0.65 17.22
N TYR A 81 10.70 -1.61 17.39
CA TYR A 81 9.27 -1.43 17.16
C TYR A 81 8.48 -1.58 18.43
N GLU A 82 7.43 -0.80 18.54
CA GLU A 82 6.31 -1.18 19.38
C GLU A 82 5.48 -2.22 18.64
N CYS A 83 5.28 -3.37 19.28
CA CYS A 83 4.47 -4.44 18.72
C CYS A 83 2.99 -4.09 18.80
N GLY A 84 2.43 -3.52 17.76
CA GLY A 84 1.00 -3.34 17.56
C GLY A 84 0.29 -4.61 17.09
N GLY A 85 -1.03 -4.54 16.91
CA GLY A 85 -1.88 -5.67 16.52
C GLY A 85 -1.60 -6.28 15.15
N GLU A 86 -0.95 -5.55 14.25
CA GLU A 86 -0.77 -5.90 12.82
C GLU A 86 0.66 -6.32 12.48
N GLY A 87 1.55 -6.27 13.45
CA GLY A 87 2.95 -6.56 13.30
C GLY A 87 3.80 -5.29 13.28
N PRO A 88 5.13 -5.42 13.43
CA PRO A 88 6.01 -4.28 13.53
C PRO A 88 6.47 -3.79 12.16
N GLY A 89 6.57 -2.46 12.04
CA GLY A 89 7.32 -1.79 11.02
C GLY A 89 7.05 -2.28 9.59
N TRP A 90 8.01 -2.94 8.97
CA TRP A 90 7.90 -3.36 7.57
C TRP A 90 6.67 -4.24 7.26
N SER A 91 6.09 -4.90 8.25
CA SER A 91 4.95 -5.81 8.07
C SER A 91 3.60 -5.16 8.41
N HIS A 92 3.58 -3.89 8.76
CA HIS A 92 2.34 -3.14 8.94
C HIS A 92 1.53 -3.15 7.63
N ASP A 93 0.21 -3.30 7.72
CA ASP A 93 -0.72 -3.47 6.59
C ASP A 93 -0.47 -4.69 5.67
N TYR A 94 0.58 -5.47 5.93
CA TYR A 94 0.90 -6.65 5.12
C TYR A 94 0.07 -7.86 5.55
N PRO A 95 -0.55 -8.60 4.65
CA PRO A 95 -0.44 -8.54 3.18
C PRO A 95 -1.64 -7.87 2.47
N ARG A 96 -2.60 -7.30 3.21
CA ARG A 96 -3.87 -6.84 2.63
C ARG A 96 -3.69 -5.66 1.70
N THR A 97 -2.96 -4.64 2.13
CA THR A 97 -2.63 -3.50 1.28
C THR A 97 -2.00 -3.93 -0.03
N ASP A 98 -1.03 -4.84 0.02
CA ASP A 98 -0.31 -5.33 -1.14
C ASP A 98 -1.22 -6.05 -2.13
N TYR A 99 -2.09 -6.92 -1.61
CA TYR A 99 -3.06 -7.64 -2.43
C TYR A 99 -4.11 -6.71 -3.04
N HIS A 100 -4.71 -5.86 -2.22
CA HIS A 100 -5.75 -4.93 -2.66
C HIS A 100 -5.22 -3.98 -3.72
N PHE A 101 -4.06 -3.36 -3.46
CA PHE A 101 -3.46 -2.44 -4.43
C PHE A 101 -3.11 -3.13 -5.75
N MET A 102 -2.38 -4.24 -5.72
CA MET A 102 -1.95 -4.92 -6.96
C MET A 102 -3.12 -5.46 -7.76
N LYS A 103 -4.21 -5.88 -7.11
CA LYS A 103 -5.46 -6.26 -7.78
C LYS A 103 -6.06 -5.09 -8.54
N ILE A 104 -6.20 -3.94 -7.89
CA ILE A 104 -6.72 -2.72 -8.51
C ILE A 104 -5.79 -2.23 -9.62
N PHE A 105 -4.49 -2.21 -9.39
CA PHE A 105 -3.49 -1.80 -10.39
C PHE A 105 -3.57 -2.65 -11.66
N ARG A 106 -3.75 -3.96 -11.53
CA ARG A 106 -3.96 -4.89 -12.66
C ARG A 106 -5.23 -4.57 -13.43
N GLU A 107 -6.33 -4.26 -12.74
CA GLU A 107 -7.62 -3.99 -13.39
C GLU A 107 -7.67 -2.62 -14.09
N LEU A 108 -6.91 -1.65 -13.59
CA LEU A 108 -6.87 -0.29 -14.13
C LEU A 108 -5.86 -0.10 -15.25
N THR A 109 -4.87 -0.96 -15.35
CA THR A 109 -3.76 -0.80 -16.31
C THR A 109 -3.64 -2.00 -17.23
N THR A 110 -2.87 -1.84 -18.32
CA THR A 110 -2.49 -2.96 -19.20
C THR A 110 -1.23 -3.68 -18.70
N ALA A 111 -0.72 -3.30 -17.53
CA ALA A 111 0.47 -3.88 -16.96
C ALA A 111 0.26 -5.35 -16.56
N ARG A 112 1.25 -6.19 -16.85
CA ARG A 112 1.26 -7.57 -16.37
C ARG A 112 1.65 -7.57 -14.89
N ALA A 113 0.67 -7.30 -14.02
CA ALA A 113 0.89 -7.21 -12.59
C ALA A 113 0.84 -8.59 -11.91
N PHE A 114 1.74 -8.79 -10.93
CA PHE A 114 1.67 -9.93 -10.03
C PHE A 114 0.66 -9.61 -8.93
N VAL A 115 -0.33 -10.45 -8.74
CA VAL A 115 -1.34 -10.26 -7.69
C VAL A 115 -1.22 -11.35 -6.64
N GLU A 116 -1.28 -12.60 -7.05
CA GLU A 116 -1.17 -13.74 -6.17
C GLU A 116 -0.64 -14.98 -6.90
N ASN A 117 -0.04 -15.87 -6.12
CA ASN A 117 0.29 -17.22 -6.55
C ASN A 117 0.17 -18.16 -5.34
N GLY A 118 -1.03 -18.74 -5.15
CA GLY A 118 -1.36 -19.49 -3.95
C GLY A 118 -1.34 -18.59 -2.71
N PRO A 119 -0.51 -18.89 -1.70
CA PRO A 119 -0.45 -18.09 -0.48
C PRO A 119 0.41 -16.82 -0.58
N VAL A 120 1.03 -16.55 -1.73
CA VAL A 120 1.90 -15.40 -1.95
C VAL A 120 1.11 -14.28 -2.60
N VAL A 121 1.21 -13.08 -2.07
CA VAL A 121 0.40 -11.92 -2.47
C VAL A 121 1.26 -10.74 -2.94
N GLY A 122 0.70 -9.97 -3.81
CA GLY A 122 1.00 -8.64 -4.34
C GLY A 122 2.42 -8.08 -4.32
N SER A 123 3.16 -8.26 -3.24
CA SER A 123 4.50 -7.70 -3.06
C SER A 123 5.55 -8.77 -2.77
N ILE A 124 6.79 -8.33 -2.74
CA ILE A 124 7.95 -9.16 -2.44
C ILE A 124 8.66 -8.59 -1.20
N PRO A 125 8.42 -9.12 0.00
CA PRO A 125 9.21 -8.75 1.18
C PRO A 125 10.68 -9.12 0.98
N VAL A 126 11.56 -8.11 0.94
CA VAL A 126 12.99 -8.27 0.60
C VAL A 126 13.82 -7.24 1.35
N ARG A 127 15.05 -7.60 1.72
CA ARG A 127 15.99 -6.66 2.34
C ARG A 127 16.75 -5.87 1.27
N LEU A 128 17.18 -4.68 1.65
CA LEU A 128 17.97 -3.81 0.75
C LEU A 128 19.32 -4.43 0.33
N ASP A 129 19.89 -5.31 1.15
CA ASP A 129 21.17 -6.00 0.85
C ASP A 129 21.00 -7.29 0.02
N GLU A 130 19.78 -7.70 -0.26
CA GLU A 130 19.52 -8.87 -1.11
C GLU A 130 19.64 -8.51 -2.60
N PRO A 131 20.35 -9.32 -3.41
CA PRO A 131 20.47 -9.07 -4.87
C PRO A 131 19.11 -9.04 -5.60
N ALA A 132 18.10 -9.66 -5.03
CA ALA A 132 16.75 -9.65 -5.58
C ALA A 132 16.14 -8.25 -5.65
N MET A 133 16.52 -7.34 -4.75
CA MET A 133 16.01 -5.98 -4.65
C MET A 133 16.09 -5.22 -5.98
N ALA A 134 17.18 -5.37 -6.72
CA ALA A 134 17.41 -4.68 -8.00
C ALA A 134 16.44 -5.11 -9.13
N LYS A 135 15.61 -6.14 -8.92
CA LYS A 135 14.61 -6.61 -9.90
C LYS A 135 13.30 -5.81 -9.85
N TYR A 136 13.10 -5.06 -8.79
CA TYR A 136 11.83 -4.38 -8.52
C TYR A 136 12.00 -2.88 -8.64
N PRO A 137 11.40 -2.22 -9.65
CA PRO A 137 11.60 -0.79 -9.87
C PRO A 137 10.98 0.09 -8.79
N VAL A 138 9.95 -0.42 -8.12
CA VAL A 138 9.25 0.29 -7.04
C VAL A 138 9.42 -0.49 -5.74
N ALA A 139 9.73 0.23 -4.67
CA ALA A 139 9.77 -0.29 -3.32
C ALA A 139 8.88 0.51 -2.38
N TYR A 140 8.42 -0.15 -1.33
CA TYR A 140 7.59 0.44 -0.28
C TYR A 140 8.21 0.18 1.09
N LEU A 141 8.21 1.18 1.93
CA LEU A 141 8.65 1.10 3.32
C LEU A 141 7.64 1.81 4.22
N SER A 142 6.99 1.04 5.06
CA SER A 142 6.06 1.49 6.10
C SER A 142 6.81 1.78 7.40
N GLU A 143 6.30 2.67 8.25
CA GLU A 143 6.78 3.00 9.59
C GLU A 143 8.29 3.26 9.70
N PRO A 144 8.85 4.23 8.97
CA PRO A 144 10.30 4.47 8.95
C PRO A 144 10.89 4.92 10.30
N GLY A 145 10.07 5.13 11.32
CA GLY A 145 10.50 5.45 12.66
C GLY A 145 11.39 4.39 13.29
N GLY A 146 11.07 3.12 13.00
CA GLY A 146 11.85 1.97 13.44
C GLY A 146 13.01 1.60 12.51
N TRP A 147 13.10 2.19 11.34
CA TRP A 147 14.09 1.81 10.33
C TRP A 147 15.53 2.02 10.79
N ASP A 148 16.34 0.97 10.76
CA ASP A 148 17.79 1.02 11.05
C ASP A 148 18.57 0.26 9.98
N LEU A 149 19.41 0.99 9.25
CA LEU A 149 20.25 0.45 8.17
C LEU A 149 21.57 -0.11 8.70
N SER A 150 21.81 -1.39 8.44
CA SER A 150 23.16 -1.95 8.50
C SER A 150 24.05 -1.37 7.38
N ASP A 151 25.36 -1.56 7.50
CA ASP A 151 26.29 -1.14 6.45
C ASP A 151 26.08 -1.89 5.12
N ALA A 152 25.58 -3.13 5.18
CA ALA A 152 25.24 -3.89 3.98
C ALA A 152 23.99 -3.32 3.31
N GLU A 153 22.95 -3.04 4.08
CA GLU A 153 21.72 -2.42 3.57
C GLU A 153 21.95 -0.99 3.08
N LEU A 154 22.85 -0.24 3.71
CA LEU A 154 23.27 1.07 3.25
C LEU A 154 23.89 1.03 1.85
N LYS A 155 24.75 0.03 1.58
CA LYS A 155 25.29 -0.22 0.24
C LYS A 155 24.20 -0.68 -0.73
N GLY A 156 23.28 -1.52 -0.27
CA GLY A 156 22.13 -1.98 -1.04
C GLY A 156 21.21 -0.83 -1.44
N LEU A 157 20.89 0.09 -0.52
CA LEU A 157 20.12 1.29 -0.82
C LEU A 157 20.76 2.15 -1.90
N LYS A 158 22.08 2.42 -1.77
CA LYS A 158 22.81 3.17 -2.79
C LYS A 158 22.76 2.49 -4.15
N HIS A 159 22.95 1.18 -4.18
CA HIS A 159 22.89 0.40 -5.40
C HIS A 159 21.50 0.41 -6.02
N TYR A 160 20.46 0.22 -5.21
CA TYR A 160 19.07 0.24 -5.65
C TYR A 160 18.70 1.56 -6.31
N ILE A 161 19.00 2.67 -5.66
CA ILE A 161 18.74 4.01 -6.21
C ILE A 161 19.56 4.27 -7.47
N ALA A 162 20.85 3.89 -7.49
CA ALA A 162 21.70 4.04 -8.66
C ALA A 162 21.24 3.20 -9.86
N SER A 163 20.55 2.07 -9.60
CA SER A 163 19.97 1.19 -10.63
C SER A 163 18.60 1.65 -11.15
N GLY A 164 18.11 2.81 -10.72
CA GLY A 164 16.82 3.35 -11.17
C GLY A 164 15.66 3.07 -10.22
N GLY A 165 15.92 2.50 -9.05
CA GLY A 165 14.87 2.22 -8.06
C GLY A 165 14.19 3.46 -7.52
N PHE A 166 12.91 3.32 -7.17
CA PHE A 166 12.06 4.34 -6.57
C PHE A 166 11.46 3.82 -5.26
N ILE A 167 11.42 4.64 -4.21
CA ILE A 167 10.89 4.24 -2.90
C ILE A 167 9.68 5.11 -2.51
N ILE A 168 8.63 4.46 -2.02
CA ILE A 168 7.49 5.08 -1.35
C ILE A 168 7.69 4.89 0.14
N PHE A 169 7.79 5.99 0.90
CA PHE A 169 7.78 6.01 2.36
C PHE A 169 6.41 6.45 2.84
N ASP A 170 5.79 5.65 3.66
CA ASP A 170 4.41 5.82 4.11
C ASP A 170 4.27 5.53 5.61
N ASP A 171 3.10 5.78 6.17
CA ASP A 171 2.78 5.58 7.57
C ASP A 171 3.73 6.36 8.48
N ILE A 172 3.71 7.68 8.29
CA ILE A 172 4.55 8.63 9.00
C ILE A 172 3.66 9.56 9.80
N GLU A 173 3.56 9.33 11.10
CA GLU A 173 2.63 10.03 11.95
C GLU A 173 3.29 10.83 13.07
N GLY A 174 2.51 11.74 13.64
CA GLY A 174 2.72 12.38 14.94
C GLY A 174 3.72 13.53 14.98
N GLU A 175 3.54 14.36 16.00
CA GLU A 175 4.47 15.40 16.40
C GLU A 175 4.98 15.11 17.84
N PRO A 176 6.26 15.26 18.10
CA PRO A 176 7.36 15.73 17.23
C PRO A 176 7.89 14.61 16.30
N ASN A 177 7.28 14.41 15.20
CA ASN A 177 7.44 13.39 14.16
C ASN A 177 8.78 12.58 14.20
N PRO A 178 8.89 11.52 15.00
CA PRO A 178 10.10 10.74 15.12
C PRO A 178 10.38 9.93 13.84
N ASP A 179 9.32 9.51 13.14
CA ASP A 179 9.40 8.68 11.96
C ASP A 179 10.03 9.43 10.81
N TYR A 180 9.54 10.64 10.54
CA TYR A 180 10.13 11.53 9.55
C TYR A 180 11.60 11.85 9.86
N ARG A 181 11.93 12.14 11.13
CA ARG A 181 13.32 12.45 11.52
C ARG A 181 14.25 11.26 11.32
N ASN A 182 13.79 10.05 11.70
CA ASN A 182 14.58 8.85 11.50
C ASN A 182 14.75 8.54 10.01
N LEU A 183 13.68 8.63 9.21
CA LEU A 183 13.73 8.46 7.76
C LEU A 183 14.81 9.38 7.15
N VAL A 184 14.76 10.68 7.44
CA VAL A 184 15.74 11.65 6.91
C VAL A 184 17.14 11.34 7.39
N TYR A 185 17.31 10.91 8.66
CA TYR A 185 18.60 10.51 9.19
C TYR A 185 19.17 9.31 8.47
N GLN A 186 18.39 8.21 8.32
CA GLN A 186 18.84 7.00 7.65
C GLN A 186 19.14 7.25 6.16
N TRP A 187 18.29 8.03 5.48
CA TRP A 187 18.53 8.42 4.09
C TRP A 187 19.83 9.18 3.92
N ARG A 188 20.13 10.12 4.83
CA ARG A 188 21.39 10.90 4.80
C ARG A 188 22.64 10.09 5.10
N ARG A 189 22.54 8.94 5.73
CA ARG A 189 23.67 8.00 5.83
C ARG A 189 24.09 7.48 4.44
N ALA A 190 23.14 7.30 3.53
CA ALA A 190 23.41 6.93 2.15
C ALA A 190 23.77 8.15 1.27
N PHE A 191 23.04 9.25 1.45
CA PHE A 191 23.08 10.45 0.61
C PHE A 191 23.24 11.70 1.51
N PRO A 192 24.46 12.03 1.96
CA PRO A 192 24.69 13.00 3.04
C PRO A 192 24.10 14.39 2.81
N ASN A 193 24.02 14.84 1.56
CA ASN A 193 23.53 16.17 1.20
C ASN A 193 22.03 16.18 0.85
N ALA A 194 21.35 15.02 0.91
CA ALA A 194 19.94 14.94 0.54
C ALA A 194 19.05 15.72 1.49
N ARG A 195 18.05 16.36 0.92
CA ARG A 195 16.98 17.06 1.64
C ARG A 195 15.63 16.74 1.01
N PRO A 196 14.60 16.49 1.82
CA PRO A 196 13.24 16.41 1.33
C PRO A 196 12.80 17.74 0.75
N ILE A 197 12.13 17.72 -0.41
CA ILE A 197 11.59 18.90 -1.09
C ILE A 197 10.08 18.76 -1.11
N PRO A 198 9.31 19.73 -0.60
CA PRO A 198 7.86 19.70 -0.64
C PRO A 198 7.33 19.71 -2.07
N LEU A 199 6.30 18.88 -2.31
CA LEU A 199 5.58 18.80 -3.58
C LEU A 199 4.27 19.57 -3.50
N THR A 200 3.80 20.02 -4.65
CA THR A 200 2.48 20.64 -4.81
C THR A 200 1.66 19.87 -5.84
N ASN A 201 0.36 20.12 -5.93
CA ASN A 201 -0.53 19.54 -6.95
C ASN A 201 -0.01 19.67 -8.39
N ALA A 202 0.86 20.65 -8.65
CA ALA A 202 1.44 20.86 -9.98
C ALA A 202 2.49 19.80 -10.37
N HIS A 203 3.01 19.03 -9.41
CA HIS A 203 4.03 18.03 -9.73
C HIS A 203 3.43 16.89 -10.58
N PRO A 204 4.13 16.43 -11.64
CA PRO A 204 3.63 15.40 -12.56
C PRO A 204 3.19 14.09 -11.87
N ILE A 205 3.79 13.72 -10.74
CA ILE A 205 3.43 12.50 -9.99
C ILE A 205 1.93 12.48 -9.60
N PHE A 206 1.33 13.65 -9.34
CA PHE A 206 -0.10 13.74 -8.99
C PHE A 206 -1.03 13.78 -10.20
N ASN A 207 -0.45 13.64 -11.41
CA ASN A 207 -1.18 13.68 -12.68
C ASN A 207 -0.72 12.59 -13.67
N SER A 208 0.01 11.58 -13.18
CA SER A 208 0.63 10.56 -14.05
C SER A 208 -0.38 9.61 -14.69
N PHE A 209 -1.48 9.32 -14.01
CA PHE A 209 -2.58 8.49 -14.49
C PHE A 209 -3.94 9.10 -14.13
N PHE A 210 -4.13 9.43 -12.85
CA PHE A 210 -5.27 10.16 -12.36
C PHE A 210 -4.89 11.60 -12.05
N HIS A 211 -5.85 12.51 -12.17
CA HIS A 211 -5.71 13.84 -11.58
C HIS A 211 -6.03 13.76 -10.08
N ILE A 212 -5.03 14.00 -9.24
CA ILE A 212 -5.17 13.97 -7.78
C ILE A 212 -5.43 15.38 -7.28
N ASP A 213 -6.44 15.49 -6.43
CA ASP A 213 -6.69 16.70 -5.64
C ASP A 213 -6.23 16.42 -4.19
N LEU A 214 -5.04 16.89 -3.85
CA LEU A 214 -4.45 16.63 -2.53
C LEU A 214 -5.31 17.16 -1.38
N SER A 215 -6.18 18.13 -1.62
CA SER A 215 -7.10 18.63 -0.58
C SER A 215 -8.18 17.62 -0.15
N LYS A 216 -8.35 16.55 -0.90
CA LYS A 216 -9.29 15.46 -0.59
C LYS A 216 -8.66 14.29 0.16
N ILE A 217 -7.35 14.31 0.30
CA ILE A 217 -6.62 13.29 1.05
C ILE A 217 -6.50 13.79 2.47
N THR A 218 -6.91 12.99 3.42
CA THR A 218 -6.87 13.32 4.84
C THR A 218 -5.92 12.38 5.56
N SER A 219 -5.34 12.82 6.67
CA SER A 219 -4.64 11.91 7.56
C SER A 219 -5.64 10.97 8.26
N LYS A 220 -5.20 9.78 8.65
CA LYS A 220 -5.99 8.80 9.40
C LYS A 220 -6.61 9.39 10.67
N THR A 221 -5.85 10.20 11.37
CA THR A 221 -6.29 10.83 12.63
C THR A 221 -7.07 12.11 12.43
N GLY A 222 -7.03 12.73 11.25
CA GLY A 222 -7.58 14.05 10.98
C GLY A 222 -6.91 15.18 11.79
N ARG A 223 -5.78 14.90 12.46
CA ARG A 223 -5.09 15.85 13.33
C ARG A 223 -4.14 16.76 12.56
N TYR A 224 -3.56 16.23 11.49
CA TYR A 224 -2.59 16.94 10.65
C TYR A 224 -3.02 16.86 9.20
N GLU A 225 -2.65 17.87 8.41
CA GLU A 225 -2.80 17.81 6.96
C GLU A 225 -1.64 17.01 6.37
N PRO A 226 -1.90 16.04 5.46
CA PRO A 226 -0.86 15.31 4.77
C PRO A 226 0.10 16.24 4.02
N GLU A 227 1.39 15.94 4.10
CA GLU A 227 2.44 16.63 3.38
C GLU A 227 3.18 15.65 2.47
N TYR A 228 3.32 15.98 1.22
CA TYR A 228 4.04 15.17 0.24
C TYR A 228 5.39 15.78 -0.04
N LEU A 229 6.45 15.04 0.30
CA LEU A 229 7.82 15.49 0.07
C LEU A 229 8.53 14.46 -0.81
N ALA A 230 9.64 14.85 -1.45
CA ALA A 230 10.43 13.94 -2.25
C ALA A 230 11.93 14.16 -2.09
N PHE A 231 12.68 13.09 -2.28
CA PHE A 231 14.11 13.17 -2.54
C PHE A 231 14.35 13.14 -4.05
N PHE A 232 15.13 14.10 -4.52
CA PHE A 232 15.53 14.20 -5.92
C PHE A 232 17.04 14.01 -6.08
N GLU A 233 17.44 13.55 -7.25
CA GLU A 233 18.84 13.51 -7.64
C GLU A 233 19.44 14.93 -7.58
N ASP A 234 20.57 15.07 -6.92
CA ASP A 234 21.26 16.34 -6.66
C ASP A 234 20.42 17.43 -5.97
N ASN A 235 19.32 17.05 -5.32
CA ASN A 235 18.31 17.96 -4.75
C ASN A 235 17.68 18.91 -5.78
N ASP A 236 17.62 18.52 -7.04
CA ASP A 236 17.02 19.30 -8.12
C ASP A 236 15.66 18.69 -8.53
N PRO A 237 14.53 19.37 -8.30
CA PRO A 237 13.21 18.84 -8.65
C PRO A 237 12.97 18.69 -10.16
N ASN A 238 13.89 19.14 -11.01
CA ASN A 238 13.85 18.88 -12.45
C ASN A 238 14.59 17.59 -12.84
N LYS A 239 15.25 16.93 -11.88
CA LYS A 239 15.91 15.65 -12.07
C LYS A 239 15.03 14.51 -11.57
N ARG A 240 15.56 13.29 -11.66
CA ARG A 240 14.84 12.09 -11.25
C ARG A 240 14.45 12.16 -9.76
N MET A 241 13.18 11.90 -9.49
CA MET A 241 12.71 11.63 -8.13
C MET A 241 13.20 10.26 -7.69
N LEU A 242 13.81 10.19 -6.54
CA LEU A 242 14.39 8.97 -5.96
C LEU A 242 13.42 8.29 -4.99
N ALA A 243 12.67 9.09 -4.28
CA ALA A 243 11.65 8.62 -3.35
C ALA A 243 10.60 9.68 -3.09
N ILE A 244 9.39 9.23 -2.76
CA ILE A 244 8.31 10.06 -2.22
C ILE A 244 8.10 9.74 -0.74
N ILE A 245 7.64 10.72 0.02
CA ILE A 245 7.40 10.65 1.46
C ILE A 245 5.98 11.15 1.70
N ASP A 246 5.12 10.26 2.18
CA ASP A 246 3.75 10.55 2.56
C ASP A 246 3.74 10.92 4.06
N ASN A 247 4.12 12.18 4.36
CA ASN A 247 4.25 12.68 5.72
C ASN A 247 2.88 13.05 6.30
N PHE A 248 2.61 12.68 7.54
CA PHE A 248 1.30 12.77 8.18
C PHE A 248 0.18 12.04 7.43
N ALA A 249 0.56 11.02 6.66
CA ALA A 249 -0.37 10.17 5.92
C ALA A 249 -0.06 8.69 6.20
N ASP A 250 -1.08 7.89 6.05
CA ASP A 250 -1.04 6.44 6.15
C ASP A 250 -1.89 5.91 5.00
N VAL A 251 -1.31 5.97 3.80
CA VAL A 251 -2.01 5.62 2.56
C VAL A 251 -2.23 4.10 2.48
N GLY A 252 -1.31 3.33 3.05
CA GLY A 252 -1.39 1.88 3.17
C GLY A 252 -2.62 1.44 3.95
N GLU A 253 -2.91 2.03 5.10
CA GLU A 253 -4.09 1.76 5.92
C GLU A 253 -5.41 1.99 5.16
N PHE A 254 -5.50 3.11 4.40
CA PHE A 254 -6.70 3.38 3.60
C PHE A 254 -6.94 2.34 2.50
N ILE A 255 -5.88 1.73 1.98
CA ILE A 255 -5.96 0.63 1.01
C ILE A 255 -6.27 -0.68 1.74
N GLU A 256 -5.64 -0.95 2.89
CA GLU A 256 -5.86 -2.16 3.66
C GLU A 256 -7.33 -2.36 4.03
N PHE A 257 -7.93 -1.33 4.62
CA PHE A 257 -9.31 -1.39 5.10
C PHE A 257 -10.34 -0.84 4.11
N SER A 258 -10.01 -0.74 2.83
CA SER A 258 -10.89 -0.24 1.78
C SER A 258 -12.14 -1.08 1.55
N ASP A 259 -12.14 -2.35 1.94
CA ASP A 259 -13.29 -3.26 1.89
C ASP A 259 -14.04 -3.34 3.23
N GLU A 260 -13.50 -2.74 4.30
CA GLU A 260 -14.14 -2.69 5.62
C GLU A 260 -13.64 -1.50 6.46
N GLY A 261 -14.53 -0.67 6.94
CA GLY A 261 -14.22 0.31 8.00
C GLY A 261 -13.65 1.65 7.56
N ILE A 262 -13.23 1.80 6.31
CA ILE A 262 -12.79 3.07 5.73
C ILE A 262 -13.85 3.59 4.76
N ASP A 263 -14.11 4.90 4.79
CA ASP A 263 -15.01 5.56 3.85
C ASP A 263 -14.47 5.45 2.42
N MET A 264 -15.39 5.27 1.47
CA MET A 264 -15.06 5.05 0.06
C MET A 264 -14.26 6.20 -0.55
N VAL A 265 -14.48 7.45 -0.14
CA VAL A 265 -13.80 8.61 -0.75
C VAL A 265 -12.31 8.61 -0.43
N PRO A 266 -11.87 8.56 0.85
CA PRO A 266 -10.43 8.50 1.15
C PRO A 266 -9.78 7.21 0.61
N ALA A 267 -10.44 6.06 0.67
CA ALA A 267 -9.91 4.83 0.08
C ALA A 267 -9.64 4.96 -1.42
N ASN A 268 -10.59 5.54 -2.18
CA ASN A 268 -10.42 5.78 -3.61
C ASN A 268 -9.27 6.74 -3.91
N GLU A 269 -9.11 7.80 -3.12
CA GLU A 269 -8.00 8.74 -3.34
C GLU A 269 -6.64 8.07 -3.02
N ALA A 270 -6.56 7.20 -2.00
CA ALA A 270 -5.37 6.42 -1.69
C ALA A 270 -4.97 5.48 -2.86
N TYR A 271 -5.93 4.75 -3.43
CA TYR A 271 -5.67 3.94 -4.64
C TYR A 271 -5.18 4.76 -5.82
N LYS A 272 -5.82 5.90 -6.11
CA LYS A 272 -5.41 6.78 -7.19
C LYS A 272 -3.99 7.30 -6.99
N LEU A 273 -3.65 7.66 -5.75
CA LEU A 273 -2.33 8.17 -5.38
C LEU A 273 -1.26 7.12 -5.65
N TRP A 274 -1.44 5.90 -5.15
CA TRP A 274 -0.47 4.83 -5.38
C TRP A 274 -0.39 4.40 -6.85
N VAL A 275 -1.50 4.37 -7.60
CA VAL A 275 -1.46 4.12 -9.05
C VAL A 275 -0.61 5.18 -9.74
N ASN A 276 -0.77 6.44 -9.37
CA ASN A 276 0.05 7.52 -9.91
C ASN A 276 1.54 7.34 -9.57
N TYR A 277 1.87 6.96 -8.34
CA TYR A 277 3.27 6.71 -7.94
C TYR A 277 3.89 5.60 -8.77
N PHE A 278 3.18 4.49 -8.95
CA PHE A 278 3.65 3.38 -9.77
C PHE A 278 3.81 3.76 -11.25
N VAL A 279 2.82 4.44 -11.84
CA VAL A 279 2.93 4.89 -13.22
C VAL A 279 4.08 5.87 -13.37
N TYR A 280 4.21 6.84 -12.46
CA TYR A 280 5.32 7.78 -12.47
C TYR A 280 6.68 7.07 -12.41
N ALA A 281 6.87 6.19 -11.43
CA ALA A 281 8.12 5.47 -11.24
C ALA A 281 8.51 4.55 -12.41
N LEU A 282 7.51 4.02 -13.14
CA LEU A 282 7.73 3.15 -14.29
C LEU A 282 7.95 3.92 -15.61
N THR A 283 7.74 5.24 -15.63
CA THR A 283 7.79 6.05 -16.85
C THR A 283 8.77 7.22 -16.81
N HIS A 284 9.34 7.52 -15.65
CA HIS A 284 10.30 8.62 -15.40
C HIS A 284 11.55 8.11 -14.71
#